data_fb68669cd88b5dd1978193757483e3be
#
_entry.id   fb68669cd88b5dd1978193757483e3be
#
_cell.length_a   1.000
_cell.length_b   1.000
_cell.length_c   1.000
_cell.angle_alpha   90.00
_cell.angle_beta   90.00
_cell.angle_gamma   90.00
#
_symmetry.space_group_name_H-M   'P 1'
#
loop_
_entity.id
_entity.type
_entity.pdbx_description
1 polymer ?
#
loop_
_entity_poly.entity_id
_entity_poly.type
_entity_poly.pdbx_seq_one_letter_code
_entity_poly.pdbx_strand_id
1 'polypeptide(L)'
;EIRERLTFDPEQIGTAMTALKEKKSILENVILSTCNRTEIYAVVDQLHTGRYYIKEFLAEWFQIDQKEFSPFLFVYEQDGAIEHLFSVTCGLNSMVLGETQILGQVRTSFLQAQEENTIGTVFNQLFKQAVTIAKRAHSETDIGANAVSISYAAVELAKKIFGTLNNKHVVILGAGKMGELAIQNLHANGASKVTVINRTFEKAQSLAERFS
;
A
#
# COMPACT_ATOMS: atom_id res chain seq x y z
N GLU A 1 16.78 4.85 -1.71
CA GLU A 1 16.01 5.68 -0.77
C GLU A 1 15.70 4.88 0.49
N ILE A 2 15.64 5.52 1.70
CA ILE A 2 15.48 4.76 2.97
C ILE A 2 14.21 3.90 2.99
N ARG A 3 13.11 4.38 2.42
CA ARG A 3 11.84 3.65 2.34
C ARG A 3 11.98 2.31 1.62
N GLU A 4 12.71 2.24 0.51
CA GLU A 4 12.93 1.01 -0.26
C GLU A 4 13.73 -0.02 0.55
N ARG A 5 14.65 0.45 1.40
CA ARG A 5 15.44 -0.39 2.30
C ARG A 5 14.62 -0.93 3.49
N LEU A 6 13.50 -0.28 3.83
CA LEU A 6 12.58 -0.67 4.91
C LEU A 6 11.29 -1.32 4.37
N THR A 7 11.30 -1.88 3.17
CA THR A 7 10.15 -2.57 2.59
C THR A 7 10.21 -4.06 2.94
N PHE A 8 9.16 -4.57 3.57
CA PHE A 8 9.06 -6.00 3.87
C PHE A 8 8.72 -6.79 2.62
N ASP A 9 9.40 -7.93 2.47
CA ASP A 9 9.05 -8.92 1.44
C ASP A 9 7.66 -9.52 1.78
N PRO A 10 6.72 -9.56 0.82
CA PRO A 10 5.41 -10.14 1.05
C PRO A 10 5.43 -11.59 1.57
N GLU A 11 6.43 -12.38 1.17
CA GLU A 11 6.59 -13.76 1.64
C GLU A 11 7.10 -13.86 3.08
N GLN A 12 7.74 -12.82 3.59
CA GLN A 12 8.35 -12.79 4.91
C GLN A 12 7.58 -11.95 5.93
N ILE A 13 6.54 -11.22 5.51
CA ILE A 13 5.85 -10.27 6.39
C ILE A 13 5.18 -10.95 7.60
N GLY A 14 4.67 -12.18 7.44
CA GLY A 14 4.14 -12.98 8.55
C GLY A 14 5.21 -13.33 9.57
N THR A 15 6.37 -13.80 9.10
CA THR A 15 7.53 -14.07 9.96
C THR A 15 8.01 -12.80 10.68
N ALA A 16 7.97 -11.66 9.99
CA ALA A 16 8.32 -10.36 10.58
C ALA A 16 7.35 -9.96 11.71
N MET A 17 6.03 -10.15 11.49
CA MET A 17 5.02 -9.91 12.54
C MET A 17 5.24 -10.79 13.76
N THR A 18 5.53 -12.08 13.57
CA THR A 18 5.84 -13.03 14.64
C THR A 18 7.10 -12.62 15.39
N ALA A 19 8.19 -12.30 14.69
CA ALA A 19 9.43 -11.83 15.29
C ALA A 19 9.25 -10.52 16.10
N LEU A 20 8.41 -9.60 15.60
CA LEU A 20 8.09 -8.38 16.34
C LEU A 20 7.25 -8.68 17.59
N LYS A 21 6.35 -9.67 17.54
CA LYS A 21 5.53 -10.11 18.68
C LYS A 21 6.40 -10.62 19.87
N GLU A 22 7.54 -11.21 19.57
CA GLU A 22 8.51 -11.70 20.58
C GLU A 22 9.27 -10.56 21.29
N LYS A 23 9.24 -9.35 20.75
CA LYS A 23 9.91 -8.20 21.37
C LYS A 23 9.18 -7.75 22.63
N LYS A 24 9.96 -7.32 23.63
CA LYS A 24 9.44 -6.82 24.90
C LYS A 24 8.46 -5.66 24.66
N SER A 25 7.39 -5.62 25.44
CA SER A 25 6.34 -4.57 25.40
C SER A 25 5.39 -4.65 24.19
N ILE A 26 5.60 -5.55 23.24
CA ILE A 26 4.72 -5.69 22.07
C ILE A 26 3.62 -6.72 22.38
N LEU A 27 2.39 -6.25 22.58
CA LEU A 27 1.24 -7.09 22.92
C LEU A 27 0.45 -7.53 21.68
N GLU A 28 0.31 -6.66 20.69
CA GLU A 28 -0.29 -6.96 19.39
C GLU A 28 0.48 -6.20 18.31
N ASN A 29 0.54 -6.74 17.09
CA ASN A 29 1.10 -6.01 15.97
C ASN A 29 0.48 -6.38 14.62
N VAL A 30 0.47 -5.40 13.70
CA VAL A 30 0.17 -5.55 12.28
C VAL A 30 1.22 -4.76 11.50
N ILE A 31 1.79 -5.37 10.46
CA ILE A 31 2.71 -4.70 9.54
C ILE A 31 2.00 -4.48 8.20
N LEU A 32 1.92 -3.23 7.77
CA LEU A 32 1.43 -2.82 6.46
C LEU A 32 2.62 -2.38 5.61
N SER A 33 2.96 -3.15 4.59
CA SER A 33 4.03 -2.82 3.65
C SER A 33 3.48 -2.77 2.23
N THR A 34 3.64 -1.63 1.57
CA THR A 34 3.17 -1.37 0.20
C THR A 34 4.26 -0.68 -0.61
N CYS A 35 4.03 -0.42 -1.89
CA CYS A 35 4.97 0.35 -2.71
C CYS A 35 5.19 1.80 -2.21
N ASN A 36 4.23 2.36 -1.44
CA ASN A 36 4.25 3.76 -1.02
C ASN A 36 4.50 3.95 0.47
N ARG A 37 4.29 2.93 1.31
CA ARG A 37 4.41 3.04 2.76
C ARG A 37 4.80 1.73 3.43
N THR A 38 5.55 1.84 4.51
CA THR A 38 5.76 0.79 5.49
C THR A 38 5.30 1.32 6.83
N GLU A 39 4.31 0.67 7.43
CA GLU A 39 3.73 1.07 8.72
C GLU A 39 3.68 -0.13 9.65
N ILE A 40 4.02 0.09 10.92
CA ILE A 40 3.88 -0.87 12.00
C ILE A 40 2.86 -0.32 12.98
N TYR A 41 1.79 -1.05 13.16
CA TYR A 41 0.81 -0.83 14.21
C TYR A 41 1.10 -1.77 15.36
N ALA A 42 1.14 -1.28 16.58
CA ALA A 42 1.39 -2.11 17.75
C ALA A 42 0.55 -1.67 18.96
N VAL A 43 0.03 -2.64 19.70
CA VAL A 43 -0.45 -2.44 21.06
C VAL A 43 0.73 -2.73 21.98
N VAL A 44 1.02 -1.80 22.88
CA VAL A 44 2.17 -1.88 23.79
C VAL A 44 1.72 -1.64 25.24
N ASP A 45 2.42 -2.23 26.20
CA ASP A 45 2.16 -1.97 27.62
C ASP A 45 2.76 -0.63 28.07
N GLN A 46 3.86 -0.19 27.43
CA GLN A 46 4.54 1.08 27.70
C GLN A 46 4.99 1.74 26.39
N LEU A 47 4.52 2.96 26.13
CA LEU A 47 4.80 3.68 24.88
C LEU A 47 6.30 3.85 24.58
N HIS A 48 7.07 4.28 25.57
CA HIS A 48 8.52 4.49 25.40
C HIS A 48 9.25 3.18 25.09
N THR A 49 8.92 2.13 25.84
CA THR A 49 9.52 0.80 25.67
C THR A 49 9.13 0.20 24.33
N GLY A 50 7.85 0.28 23.95
CA GLY A 50 7.37 -0.21 22.66
C GLY A 50 8.07 0.48 21.49
N ARG A 51 8.21 1.81 21.52
CA ARG A 51 8.96 2.55 20.48
C ARG A 51 10.41 2.10 20.37
N TYR A 52 11.07 1.87 21.51
CA TYR A 52 12.45 1.39 21.50
C TYR A 52 12.55 0.04 20.79
N TYR A 53 11.74 -0.94 21.17
CA TYR A 53 11.81 -2.28 20.62
C TYR A 53 11.32 -2.38 19.17
N ILE A 54 10.39 -1.53 18.73
CA ILE A 54 10.02 -1.44 17.30
C ILE A 54 11.23 -0.94 16.48
N LYS A 55 11.95 0.08 16.94
CA LYS A 55 13.15 0.56 16.25
C LYS A 55 14.28 -0.46 16.25
N GLU A 56 14.48 -1.16 17.37
CA GLU A 56 15.47 -2.25 17.48
C GLU A 56 15.12 -3.37 16.49
N PHE A 57 13.85 -3.80 16.44
CA PHE A 57 13.35 -4.77 15.49
C PHE A 57 13.62 -4.37 14.04
N LEU A 58 13.31 -3.13 13.66
CA LEU A 58 13.57 -2.62 12.31
C LEU A 58 15.07 -2.64 11.98
N ALA A 59 15.94 -2.24 12.94
CA ALA A 59 17.37 -2.25 12.75
C ALA A 59 17.93 -3.67 12.54
N GLU A 60 17.46 -4.62 13.34
CA GLU A 60 17.86 -6.03 13.25
C GLU A 60 17.32 -6.69 11.98
N TRP A 61 16.04 -6.49 11.67
CA TRP A 61 15.38 -7.12 10.52
C TRP A 61 15.98 -6.70 9.19
N PHE A 62 16.23 -5.40 9.03
CA PHE A 62 16.78 -4.85 7.79
C PHE A 62 18.31 -4.69 7.81
N GLN A 63 18.96 -4.98 8.93
CA GLN A 63 20.41 -4.81 9.12
C GLN A 63 20.88 -3.38 8.81
N ILE A 64 20.15 -2.39 9.32
CA ILE A 64 20.39 -0.95 9.12
C ILE A 64 20.57 -0.27 10.48
N ASP A 65 21.56 0.62 10.60
CA ASP A 65 21.73 1.42 11.83
C ASP A 65 20.47 2.28 12.09
N GLN A 66 19.99 2.27 13.33
CA GLN A 66 18.85 3.07 13.75
C GLN A 66 18.99 4.58 13.42
N LYS A 67 20.21 5.09 13.44
CA LYS A 67 20.51 6.50 13.12
C LYS A 67 20.20 6.85 11.68
N GLU A 68 20.30 5.89 10.75
CA GLU A 68 20.04 6.12 9.33
C GLU A 68 18.55 6.31 9.05
N PHE A 69 17.65 5.62 9.73
CA PHE A 69 16.22 5.67 9.44
C PHE A 69 15.38 6.43 10.47
N SER A 70 15.85 6.56 11.73
CA SER A 70 15.07 7.23 12.79
C SER A 70 14.60 8.65 12.42
N PRO A 71 15.35 9.48 11.69
CA PRO A 71 14.91 10.82 11.28
C PRO A 71 13.72 10.80 10.29
N PHE A 72 13.45 9.66 9.65
CA PHE A 72 12.39 9.50 8.65
C PHE A 72 11.16 8.78 9.20
N LEU A 73 11.16 8.40 10.49
CA LEU A 73 10.02 7.77 11.13
C LEU A 73 9.03 8.83 11.66
N PHE A 74 7.77 8.66 11.31
CA PHE A 74 6.66 9.33 11.95
C PHE A 74 6.06 8.39 12.99
N VAL A 75 5.86 8.89 14.22
CA VAL A 75 5.31 8.10 15.31
C VAL A 75 4.00 8.75 15.76
N TYR A 76 2.92 8.00 15.65
CA TYR A 76 1.61 8.37 16.16
C TYR A 76 1.30 7.51 17.37
N GLU A 77 0.66 8.09 18.38
CA GLU A 77 0.31 7.40 19.62
C GLU A 77 -1.15 7.63 19.99
N GLN A 78 -1.74 6.66 20.66
CA GLN A 78 -3.11 6.73 21.18
C GLN A 78 -4.13 7.14 20.08
N ASP A 79 -4.92 8.19 20.32
CA ASP A 79 -5.95 8.66 19.37
C ASP A 79 -5.36 9.04 18.01
N GLY A 80 -4.15 9.62 17.97
CA GLY A 80 -3.48 9.96 16.74
C GLY A 80 -3.11 8.74 15.89
N ALA A 81 -2.76 7.60 16.53
CA ALA A 81 -2.51 6.36 15.81
C ALA A 81 -3.81 5.75 15.25
N ILE A 82 -4.91 5.86 16.00
CA ILE A 82 -6.24 5.42 15.57
C ILE A 82 -6.70 6.25 14.38
N GLU A 83 -6.65 7.59 14.49
CA GLU A 83 -7.01 8.51 13.41
C GLU A 83 -6.20 8.24 12.15
N HIS A 84 -4.89 8.03 12.30
CA HIS A 84 -4.01 7.68 11.18
C HIS A 84 -4.45 6.39 10.48
N LEU A 85 -4.72 5.31 11.22
CA LEU A 85 -5.19 4.06 10.66
C LEU A 85 -6.49 4.24 9.85
N PHE A 86 -7.46 4.96 10.39
CA PHE A 86 -8.73 5.22 9.71
C PHE A 86 -8.51 6.07 8.45
N SER A 87 -7.70 7.12 8.53
CA SER A 87 -7.37 7.98 7.40
C SER A 87 -6.67 7.20 6.28
N VAL A 88 -5.71 6.34 6.63
CA VAL A 88 -5.02 5.46 5.67
C VAL A 88 -6.00 4.49 5.04
N THR A 89 -6.83 3.83 5.84
CA THR A 89 -7.77 2.81 5.35
C THR A 89 -8.82 3.40 4.41
N CYS A 90 -9.24 4.65 4.65
CA CYS A 90 -10.14 5.42 3.78
C CYS A 90 -9.45 5.97 2.52
N GLY A 91 -8.12 5.84 2.39
CA GLY A 91 -7.36 6.40 1.26
C GLY A 91 -7.14 7.91 1.35
N LEU A 92 -7.35 8.54 2.51
CA LEU A 92 -7.17 9.98 2.70
C LEU A 92 -5.70 10.41 2.67
N ASN A 93 -4.79 9.50 3.03
CA ASN A 93 -3.35 9.71 3.04
C ASN A 93 -2.64 9.07 1.84
N SER A 94 -3.39 8.71 0.79
CA SER A 94 -2.85 8.13 -0.43
C SER A 94 -2.47 9.22 -1.44
N MET A 95 -1.52 8.91 -2.35
CA MET A 95 -1.15 9.84 -3.46
C MET A 95 -2.35 10.18 -4.34
N VAL A 96 -3.27 9.25 -4.51
CA VAL A 96 -4.58 9.45 -5.12
C VAL A 96 -5.61 9.39 -4.02
N LEU A 97 -6.21 10.53 -3.71
CA LEU A 97 -7.20 10.64 -2.64
C LEU A 97 -8.37 9.68 -2.90
N GLY A 98 -8.67 8.85 -1.91
CA GLY A 98 -9.79 7.90 -1.98
C GLY A 98 -9.51 6.64 -2.81
N GLU A 99 -8.24 6.32 -3.14
CA GLU A 99 -7.94 5.06 -3.81
C GLU A 99 -8.42 3.85 -2.97
N THR A 100 -9.07 2.88 -3.62
CA THR A 100 -9.61 1.70 -2.94
C THR A 100 -8.57 0.61 -2.69
N GLN A 101 -7.40 0.71 -3.31
CA GLN A 101 -6.36 -0.32 -3.22
C GLN A 101 -5.82 -0.45 -1.80
N ILE A 102 -5.62 0.67 -1.10
CA ILE A 102 -5.10 0.67 0.27
C ILE A 102 -6.04 -0.04 1.25
N LEU A 103 -7.36 0.10 1.09
CA LEU A 103 -8.34 -0.64 1.88
C LEU A 103 -8.13 -2.16 1.77
N GLY A 104 -7.91 -2.64 0.53
CA GLY A 104 -7.59 -4.05 0.28
C GLY A 104 -6.29 -4.48 0.95
N GLN A 105 -5.25 -3.65 0.89
CA GLN A 105 -3.94 -3.92 1.50
C GLN A 105 -4.02 -3.97 3.03
N VAL A 106 -4.70 -3.00 3.66
CA VAL A 106 -4.94 -2.99 5.12
C VAL A 106 -5.70 -4.25 5.55
N ARG A 107 -6.75 -4.63 4.80
CA ARG A 107 -7.49 -5.87 5.08
C ARG A 107 -6.62 -7.11 4.97
N THR A 108 -5.75 -7.19 3.95
CA THR A 108 -4.84 -8.33 3.76
C THR A 108 -3.83 -8.43 4.91
N SER A 109 -3.19 -7.31 5.29
CA SER A 109 -2.25 -7.29 6.43
C SER A 109 -2.95 -7.68 7.75
N PHE A 110 -4.19 -7.23 7.96
CA PHE A 110 -4.98 -7.60 9.13
C PHE A 110 -5.28 -9.11 9.16
N LEU A 111 -5.69 -9.70 8.05
CA LEU A 111 -5.97 -11.15 7.97
C LEU A 111 -4.70 -11.97 8.19
N GLN A 112 -3.58 -11.55 7.62
CA GLN A 112 -2.29 -12.19 7.84
C GLN A 112 -1.88 -12.14 9.32
N ALA A 113 -2.05 -11.00 9.98
CA ALA A 113 -1.79 -10.88 11.43
C ALA A 113 -2.70 -11.79 12.28
N GLN A 114 -3.94 -12.07 11.81
CA GLN A 114 -4.81 -13.08 12.45
C GLN A 114 -4.24 -14.50 12.27
N GLU A 115 -3.82 -14.86 11.07
CA GLU A 115 -3.23 -16.18 10.75
C GLU A 115 -1.96 -16.43 11.58
N GLU A 116 -1.12 -15.40 11.72
CA GLU A 116 0.13 -15.47 12.52
C GLU A 116 -0.11 -15.33 14.04
N ASN A 117 -1.35 -15.13 14.49
CA ASN A 117 -1.68 -14.93 15.91
C ASN A 117 -0.94 -13.75 16.56
N THR A 118 -0.65 -12.70 15.80
CA THR A 118 0.05 -11.52 16.30
C THR A 118 -0.89 -10.44 16.83
N ILE A 119 -2.20 -10.62 16.68
CA ILE A 119 -3.22 -9.70 17.18
C ILE A 119 -4.12 -10.35 18.22
N GLY A 120 -4.69 -9.53 19.10
CA GLY A 120 -5.63 -9.89 20.14
C GLY A 120 -6.94 -9.12 20.00
N THR A 121 -7.59 -8.83 21.13
CA THR A 121 -8.91 -8.20 21.17
C THR A 121 -8.89 -6.79 20.60
N VAL A 122 -7.84 -6.00 20.90
CA VAL A 122 -7.78 -4.58 20.52
C VAL A 122 -7.74 -4.44 18.99
N PHE A 123 -6.78 -5.08 18.34
CA PHE A 123 -6.63 -4.94 16.89
C PHE A 123 -7.70 -5.70 16.11
N ASN A 124 -8.23 -6.81 16.64
CA ASN A 124 -9.39 -7.45 16.01
C ASN A 124 -10.59 -6.51 15.91
N GLN A 125 -10.84 -5.72 16.95
CA GLN A 125 -11.93 -4.73 16.94
C GLN A 125 -11.58 -3.52 16.07
N LEU A 126 -10.40 -2.94 16.27
CA LEU A 126 -9.97 -1.71 15.62
C LEU A 126 -9.89 -1.86 14.08
N PHE A 127 -9.22 -2.90 13.59
CA PHE A 127 -9.07 -3.12 12.15
C PHE A 127 -10.39 -3.51 11.46
N LYS A 128 -11.27 -4.28 12.13
CA LYS A 128 -12.63 -4.54 11.63
C LYS A 128 -13.42 -3.25 11.46
N GLN A 129 -13.35 -2.35 12.45
CA GLN A 129 -14.02 -1.06 12.38
C GLN A 129 -13.41 -0.17 11.28
N ALA A 130 -12.07 -0.10 11.17
CA ALA A 130 -11.40 0.67 10.15
C ALA A 130 -11.83 0.23 8.73
N VAL A 131 -11.83 -1.08 8.47
CA VAL A 131 -12.30 -1.64 7.18
C VAL A 131 -13.79 -1.35 6.94
N THR A 132 -14.63 -1.44 7.97
CA THR A 132 -16.08 -1.17 7.85
C THR A 132 -16.35 0.29 7.55
N ILE A 133 -15.70 1.20 8.28
CA ILE A 133 -15.87 2.66 8.09
C ILE A 133 -15.33 3.08 6.73
N ALA A 134 -14.18 2.55 6.30
CA ALA A 134 -13.64 2.85 4.97
C ALA A 134 -14.59 2.40 3.85
N LYS A 135 -15.20 1.22 3.95
CA LYS A 135 -16.23 0.78 2.99
C LYS A 135 -17.43 1.73 2.96
N ARG A 136 -17.90 2.17 4.13
CA ARG A 136 -18.98 3.14 4.22
C ARG A 136 -18.59 4.49 3.62
N ALA A 137 -17.41 5.00 3.95
CA ALA A 137 -16.91 6.25 3.37
C ALA A 137 -16.88 6.19 1.84
N HIS A 138 -16.42 5.08 1.26
CA HIS A 138 -16.40 4.90 -0.19
C HIS A 138 -17.79 4.75 -0.82
N SER A 139 -18.80 4.23 -0.09
CA SER A 139 -20.15 4.02 -0.60
C SER A 139 -21.12 5.18 -0.32
N GLU A 140 -20.87 5.92 0.77
CA GLU A 140 -21.77 6.98 1.25
C GLU A 140 -21.27 8.40 0.90
N THR A 141 -20.05 8.51 0.33
CA THR A 141 -19.45 9.80 -0.08
C THR A 141 -18.82 9.70 -1.46
N ASP A 142 -18.55 10.85 -2.08
CA ASP A 142 -17.91 10.93 -3.41
C ASP A 142 -16.39 10.61 -3.38
N ILE A 143 -15.84 10.25 -2.23
CA ILE A 143 -14.41 9.98 -2.10
C ILE A 143 -13.96 8.80 -2.97
N GLY A 144 -14.81 7.77 -3.09
CA GLY A 144 -14.59 6.62 -3.97
C GLY A 144 -14.87 6.89 -5.44
N ALA A 145 -15.80 7.80 -5.75
CA ALA A 145 -16.20 8.11 -7.12
C ALA A 145 -15.12 8.91 -7.88
N ASN A 146 -14.33 9.71 -7.16
CA ASN A 146 -13.26 10.54 -7.70
C ASN A 146 -11.86 9.89 -7.54
N ALA A 147 -11.78 8.67 -7.09
CA ALA A 147 -10.54 7.89 -7.00
C ALA A 147 -10.02 7.56 -8.40
N VAL A 148 -9.55 8.60 -9.05
CA VAL A 148 -8.91 8.52 -10.36
C VAL A 148 -7.60 7.78 -10.17
N SER A 149 -7.50 6.56 -10.69
CA SER A 149 -6.23 5.84 -10.66
C SER A 149 -5.14 6.69 -11.34
N ILE A 150 -3.89 6.59 -10.89
CA ILE A 150 -2.74 7.24 -11.55
C ILE A 150 -2.76 6.94 -13.04
N SER A 151 -3.15 5.73 -13.42
CA SER A 151 -3.28 5.31 -14.82
C SER A 151 -4.32 6.12 -15.59
N TYR A 152 -5.46 6.42 -14.99
CA TYR A 152 -6.48 7.28 -15.61
C TYR A 152 -6.00 8.74 -15.69
N ALA A 153 -5.42 9.26 -14.60
CA ALA A 153 -4.88 10.62 -14.60
C ALA A 153 -3.79 10.81 -15.68
N ALA A 154 -2.94 9.82 -15.88
CA ALA A 154 -1.93 9.82 -16.95
C ALA A 154 -2.58 9.86 -18.35
N VAL A 155 -3.66 9.10 -18.57
CA VAL A 155 -4.41 9.12 -19.84
C VAL A 155 -5.08 10.46 -20.08
N GLU A 156 -5.73 11.04 -19.06
CA GLU A 156 -6.35 12.38 -19.18
C GLU A 156 -5.30 13.48 -19.43
N LEU A 157 -4.14 13.38 -18.78
CA LEU A 157 -3.03 14.30 -19.07
C LEU A 157 -2.53 14.15 -20.51
N ALA A 158 -2.37 12.91 -20.99
CA ALA A 158 -1.98 12.65 -22.38
C ALA A 158 -3.01 13.23 -23.37
N LYS A 159 -4.31 13.11 -23.09
CA LYS A 159 -5.37 13.75 -23.90
C LYS A 159 -5.28 15.27 -23.90
N LYS A 160 -4.97 15.87 -22.76
CA LYS A 160 -4.75 17.34 -22.67
C LYS A 160 -3.56 17.80 -23.50
N ILE A 161 -2.47 17.02 -23.55
CA ILE A 161 -1.26 17.37 -24.28
C ILE A 161 -1.43 17.11 -25.78
N PHE A 162 -1.98 15.95 -26.16
CA PHE A 162 -2.02 15.48 -27.55
C PHE A 162 -3.40 15.67 -28.24
N GLY A 163 -4.40 16.14 -27.52
CA GLY A 163 -5.78 16.30 -27.98
C GLY A 163 -6.51 14.97 -28.08
N THR A 164 -6.09 14.09 -28.98
CA THR A 164 -6.67 12.75 -29.17
C THR A 164 -5.54 11.70 -29.12
N LEU A 165 -5.87 10.50 -28.64
CA LEU A 165 -4.97 9.36 -28.61
C LEU A 165 -5.08 8.49 -29.86
N ASN A 166 -6.02 8.78 -30.76
CA ASN A 166 -6.17 8.10 -32.03
C ASN A 166 -4.87 8.25 -32.84
N ASN A 167 -4.41 7.16 -33.41
CA ASN A 167 -3.17 7.09 -34.18
C ASN A 167 -1.88 7.41 -33.38
N LYS A 168 -1.94 7.45 -32.05
CA LYS A 168 -0.75 7.54 -31.20
C LYS A 168 -0.23 6.17 -30.87
N HIS A 169 1.09 6.02 -30.94
CA HIS A 169 1.78 4.83 -30.46
C HIS A 169 2.20 5.03 -29.00
N VAL A 170 1.70 4.20 -28.12
CA VAL A 170 1.97 4.25 -26.68
C VAL A 170 2.94 3.13 -26.32
N VAL A 171 3.95 3.45 -25.54
CA VAL A 171 4.91 2.47 -24.99
C VAL A 171 4.70 2.39 -23.48
N ILE A 172 4.46 1.19 -22.98
CA ILE A 172 4.31 0.89 -21.55
C ILE A 172 5.56 0.18 -21.06
N LEU A 173 6.21 0.76 -20.06
CA LEU A 173 7.36 0.16 -19.38
C LEU A 173 6.90 -0.49 -18.08
N GLY A 174 6.83 -1.84 -18.09
CA GLY A 174 6.36 -2.65 -16.97
C GLY A 174 4.99 -3.28 -17.21
N ALA A 175 4.91 -4.62 -17.11
CA ALA A 175 3.70 -5.43 -17.24
C ALA A 175 3.10 -5.78 -15.86
N GLY A 176 3.11 -4.85 -14.92
CA GLY A 176 2.45 -4.98 -13.62
C GLY A 176 1.00 -4.51 -13.66
N LYS A 177 0.31 -4.59 -12.52
CA LYS A 177 -1.11 -4.19 -12.38
C LYS A 177 -1.38 -2.75 -12.83
N MET A 178 -0.46 -1.81 -12.56
CA MET A 178 -0.58 -0.42 -13.00
C MET A 178 -0.46 -0.28 -14.51
N GLY A 179 0.46 -1.03 -15.15
CA GLY A 179 0.59 -1.08 -16.60
C GLY A 179 -0.65 -1.65 -17.28
N GLU A 180 -1.23 -2.72 -16.72
CA GLU A 180 -2.48 -3.30 -17.18
C GLU A 180 -3.65 -2.29 -17.13
N LEU A 181 -3.84 -1.60 -16.00
CA LEU A 181 -4.86 -0.56 -15.86
C LEU A 181 -4.63 0.62 -16.81
N ALA A 182 -3.37 1.01 -17.05
CA ALA A 182 -3.04 2.05 -18.00
C ALA A 182 -3.42 1.64 -19.43
N ILE A 183 -3.15 0.40 -19.84
CA ILE A 183 -3.53 -0.12 -21.16
C ILE A 183 -5.04 -0.15 -21.32
N GLN A 184 -5.79 -0.62 -20.32
CA GLN A 184 -7.26 -0.62 -20.34
C GLN A 184 -7.81 0.79 -20.57
N ASN A 185 -7.33 1.77 -19.81
CA ASN A 185 -7.76 3.15 -19.95
C ASN A 185 -7.34 3.77 -21.29
N LEU A 186 -6.14 3.48 -21.79
CA LEU A 186 -5.65 3.96 -23.09
C LEU A 186 -6.48 3.42 -24.25
N HIS A 187 -6.75 2.11 -24.23
CA HIS A 187 -7.57 1.45 -25.24
C HIS A 187 -8.99 2.00 -25.24
N ALA A 188 -9.62 2.16 -24.06
CA ALA A 188 -10.94 2.78 -23.91
C ALA A 188 -11.00 4.24 -24.41
N ASN A 189 -9.86 4.92 -24.50
CA ASN A 189 -9.74 6.31 -24.97
C ASN A 189 -9.15 6.43 -26.39
N GLY A 190 -9.16 5.31 -27.16
CA GLY A 190 -8.87 5.32 -28.59
C GLY A 190 -7.41 5.14 -28.97
N ALA A 191 -6.52 4.77 -28.03
CA ALA A 191 -5.16 4.39 -28.39
C ALA A 191 -5.20 3.07 -29.19
N SER A 192 -4.76 3.11 -30.45
CA SER A 192 -4.83 1.98 -31.38
C SER A 192 -3.58 1.12 -31.41
N LYS A 193 -2.46 1.62 -30.89
CA LYS A 193 -1.19 0.91 -30.90
C LYS A 193 -0.48 1.04 -29.54
N VAL A 194 -0.36 -0.09 -28.85
CA VAL A 194 0.33 -0.17 -27.56
C VAL A 194 1.48 -1.17 -27.66
N THR A 195 2.67 -0.78 -27.23
CA THR A 195 3.81 -1.66 -27.07
C THR A 195 4.12 -1.83 -25.59
N VAL A 196 4.23 -3.07 -25.13
CA VAL A 196 4.58 -3.38 -23.75
C VAL A 196 6.03 -3.86 -23.68
N ILE A 197 6.82 -3.23 -22.81
CA ILE A 197 8.20 -3.62 -22.52
C ILE A 197 8.26 -4.05 -21.05
N ASN A 198 8.77 -5.26 -20.79
CA ASN A 198 8.94 -5.76 -19.43
C ASN A 198 10.20 -6.60 -19.30
N ARG A 199 10.77 -6.66 -18.10
CA ARG A 199 11.94 -7.51 -17.82
C ARG A 199 11.67 -9.00 -18.09
N THR A 200 10.44 -9.48 -17.77
CA THR A 200 9.98 -10.83 -18.06
C THR A 200 9.14 -10.77 -19.33
N PHE A 201 9.63 -11.37 -20.42
CA PHE A 201 8.99 -11.31 -21.74
C PHE A 201 7.59 -11.91 -21.74
N GLU A 202 7.40 -13.07 -21.08
CA GLU A 202 6.11 -13.80 -21.02
C GLU A 202 5.01 -12.95 -20.40
N LYS A 203 5.33 -12.10 -19.40
CA LYS A 203 4.37 -11.16 -18.80
C LYS A 203 3.98 -10.05 -19.77
N ALA A 204 4.93 -9.53 -20.54
CA ALA A 204 4.64 -8.52 -21.55
C ALA A 204 3.78 -9.10 -22.68
N GLN A 205 4.10 -10.31 -23.14
CA GLN A 205 3.36 -11.02 -24.17
C GLN A 205 1.92 -11.30 -23.74
N SER A 206 1.72 -11.92 -22.57
CA SER A 206 0.38 -12.20 -22.02
C SER A 206 -0.46 -10.91 -21.90
N LEU A 207 0.14 -9.80 -21.49
CA LEU A 207 -0.55 -8.53 -21.39
C LEU A 207 -0.90 -7.96 -22.78
N ALA A 208 0.00 -8.04 -23.74
CA ALA A 208 -0.25 -7.60 -25.11
C ALA A 208 -1.36 -8.40 -25.80
N GLU A 209 -1.37 -9.74 -25.65
CA GLU A 209 -2.38 -10.62 -26.22
C GLU A 209 -3.82 -10.35 -25.70
N ARG A 210 -3.95 -9.86 -24.47
CA ARG A 210 -5.25 -9.52 -23.88
C ARG A 210 -5.87 -8.22 -24.43
N PHE A 211 -5.09 -7.39 -25.10
CA PHE A 211 -5.50 -6.07 -25.61
C PHE A 211 -5.19 -5.86 -27.10
N SER A 212 -4.97 -6.96 -27.84
CA SER A 212 -4.73 -6.97 -29.28
C SER A 212 -6.00 -7.01 -30.08
#